data_ec74bce070a240bafa58f03b57285745
#
_entry.id   ec74bce070a240bafa58f03b57285745
#
_cell.length_a   1.000
_cell.length_b   1.000
_cell.length_c   1.000
_cell.angle_alpha   90.00
_cell.angle_beta   90.00
_cell.angle_gamma   90.00
#
_symmetry.space_group_name_H-M   'P 1'
#
loop_
_entity.id
_entity.type
_entity.pdbx_description
1 polymer ?
#
loop_
_entity_poly.entity_id
_entity_poly.type
_entity_poly.pdbx_seq_one_letter_code
_entity_poly.pdbx_strand_id
1 'polypeptide(L)' 'MTQNPSHTVRPGSIRDRIFCAIDTPDIDRARAMAKSLSGAIGGIKLGLEFFTANGPDGVRRVMDEAPDAALFLDLKFH' A
#
# COMPACT_ATOMS: atom_id res chain seq x y z
N MET A 1 14.11 -24.93 -1.35
CA MET A 1 13.68 -24.72 -1.56
C MET A 1 13.61 -24.44 -1.49
N THR A 2 13.40 -24.23 -1.54
CA THR A 2 13.06 -23.80 -1.55
C THR A 2 12.70 -23.54 -1.87
N GLN A 3 12.65 -23.36 -2.23
CA GLN A 3 12.12 -23.14 -2.64
C GLN A 3 12.12 -23.30 -3.26
N ASN A 4 12.03 -23.59 -3.64
CA ASN A 4 11.83 -23.69 -4.40
C ASN A 4 12.08 -23.44 -5.13
N PRO A 5 12.35 -23.54 -5.62
CA PRO A 5 12.34 -22.95 -6.59
C PRO A 5 11.85 -22.83 -7.28
N SER A 6 11.79 -23.45 -7.44
CA SER A 6 11.14 -23.15 -8.21
C SER A 6 10.13 -22.85 -7.90
N HIS A 7 10.26 -22.87 -7.38
CA HIS A 7 9.44 -22.39 -7.38
C HIS A 7 9.33 -21.50 -7.98
N THR A 8 8.88 -21.98 -8.57
CA THR A 8 8.80 -20.87 -9.50
C THR A 8 7.83 -19.83 -8.98
N VAL A 9 8.32 -18.70 -8.60
CA VAL A 9 7.46 -17.64 -8.14
C VAL A 9 7.08 -16.80 -9.36
N ARG A 10 5.78 -16.74 -9.65
CA ARG A 10 5.30 -15.86 -10.71
C ARG A 10 5.42 -14.42 -10.24
N PRO A 11 5.84 -13.49 -11.11
CA PRO A 11 6.05 -12.10 -10.71
C PRO A 11 4.81 -11.47 -10.03
N GLY A 12 3.64 -11.73 -10.54
CA GLY A 12 2.42 -11.18 -9.94
C GLY A 12 2.17 -11.68 -8.53
N SER A 13 2.55 -12.92 -8.22
CA SER A 13 2.32 -13.50 -6.90
C SER A 13 3.12 -12.79 -5.82
N ILE A 14 4.35 -12.39 -6.13
CA ILE A 14 5.17 -11.68 -5.16
C ILE A 14 4.59 -10.30 -4.89
N ARG A 15 4.25 -9.58 -5.94
CA ARG A 15 3.68 -8.23 -5.79
C ARG A 15 2.40 -8.25 -4.98
N ASP A 16 1.54 -9.24 -5.22
CA ASP A 16 0.26 -9.33 -4.54
C ASP A 16 0.40 -9.55 -3.04
N ARG A 17 1.58 -10.02 -2.60
CA ARG A 17 1.83 -10.29 -1.19
C ARG A 17 2.56 -9.17 -0.47
N ILE A 18 3.02 -8.17 -1.21
CA ILE A 18 3.78 -7.07 -0.62
C ILE A 18 2.85 -5.89 -0.41
N PHE A 19 2.74 -5.47 0.83
CA PHE A 19 1.91 -4.34 1.21
C PHE A 19 2.78 -3.25 1.78
N CYS A 20 2.44 -2.03 1.46
CA CYS A 20 3.08 -0.86 2.04
C CYS A 20 2.15 -0.27 3.09
N ALA A 21 2.64 -0.16 4.33
CA ALA A 21 1.85 0.43 5.40
C ALA A 21 2.18 1.91 5.51
N ILE A 22 1.17 2.75 5.39
CA ILE A 22 1.30 4.20 5.44
C ILE A 22 0.37 4.72 6.51
N ASP A 23 0.92 5.34 7.55
CA ASP A 23 0.12 5.90 8.63
C ASP A 23 0.55 7.31 9.01
N THR A 24 1.25 8.00 8.14
CA THR A 24 1.59 9.39 8.36
C THR A 24 0.37 10.28 8.12
N PRO A 25 0.17 11.34 8.92
CA PRO A 25 -0.89 12.30 8.63
C PRO A 25 -0.56 13.24 7.46
N ASP A 26 0.68 13.22 6.99
CA ASP A 26 1.15 14.10 5.91
C ASP A 26 0.76 13.51 4.55
N ILE A 27 -0.19 14.16 3.87
CA ILE A 27 -0.71 13.66 2.60
C ILE A 27 0.36 13.64 1.51
N ASP A 28 1.23 14.63 1.48
CA ASP A 28 2.26 14.69 0.46
C ASP A 28 3.27 13.57 0.62
N ARG A 29 3.62 13.26 1.87
CA ARG A 29 4.52 12.17 2.16
C ARG A 29 3.88 10.83 1.82
N ALA A 30 2.61 10.65 2.15
CA ALA A 30 1.89 9.43 1.83
C ALA A 30 1.82 9.20 0.32
N ARG A 31 1.52 10.26 -0.42
CA ARG A 31 1.46 10.17 -1.88
C ARG A 31 2.83 9.84 -2.47
N ALA A 32 3.89 10.46 -1.96
CA ALA A 32 5.24 10.18 -2.44
C ALA A 32 5.63 8.73 -2.19
N MET A 33 5.28 8.20 -1.02
CA MET A 33 5.54 6.80 -0.70
C MET A 33 4.81 5.87 -1.66
N ALA A 34 3.53 6.12 -1.88
CA ALA A 34 2.73 5.30 -2.79
C ALA A 34 3.28 5.34 -4.21
N LYS A 35 3.65 6.54 -4.68
CA LYS A 35 4.18 6.71 -6.01
C LYS A 35 5.49 5.98 -6.20
N SER A 36 6.39 6.07 -5.23
CA SER A 36 7.71 5.45 -5.35
C SER A 36 7.62 3.93 -5.38
N LEU A 37 6.56 3.35 -4.82
CA LEU A 37 6.37 1.91 -4.76
C LEU A 37 5.37 1.39 -5.78
N SER A 38 4.78 2.29 -6.56
CA SER A 38 3.81 1.91 -7.58
C SER A 38 4.42 0.90 -8.55
N GLY A 39 3.68 -0.16 -8.81
CA GLY A 39 4.16 -1.24 -9.68
C GLY A 39 4.97 -2.30 -8.95
N ALA A 40 5.44 -2.02 -7.74
CA ALA A 40 6.24 -2.96 -6.96
C ALA A 40 5.47 -3.60 -5.82
N ILE A 41 4.28 -3.09 -5.51
CA ILE A 41 3.49 -3.58 -4.38
C ILE A 41 2.10 -4.00 -4.84
N GLY A 42 1.53 -4.96 -4.10
CA GLY A 42 0.17 -5.44 -4.37
C GLY A 42 -0.88 -4.68 -3.62
N GLY A 43 -0.53 -4.01 -2.52
CA GLY A 43 -1.51 -3.28 -1.74
C GLY A 43 -0.92 -2.19 -0.88
N ILE A 44 -1.79 -1.26 -0.50
CA ILE A 44 -1.46 -0.19 0.42
C ILE A 44 -2.39 -0.29 1.63
N LYS A 45 -1.80 -0.26 2.80
CA LYS A 45 -2.53 -0.31 4.06
C LYS A 45 -2.45 1.06 4.71
N LEU A 46 -3.59 1.72 4.82
CA LEU A 46 -3.65 3.05 5.41
C LEU A 46 -4.15 2.96 6.84
N GLY A 47 -3.44 3.62 7.75
CA GLY A 47 -3.76 3.56 9.15
C GLY A 47 -4.73 4.63 9.62
N LEU A 48 -5.10 4.54 10.90
CA LEU A 48 -6.07 5.47 11.49
C LEU A 48 -5.57 6.90 11.49
N GLU A 49 -4.29 7.10 11.76
CA GLU A 49 -3.73 8.45 11.84
C GLU A 49 -3.82 9.15 10.49
N PHE A 50 -3.48 8.43 9.41
CA PHE A 50 -3.62 8.98 8.08
C PHE A 50 -5.08 9.33 7.78
N PHE A 51 -5.98 8.40 8.06
CA PHE A 51 -7.40 8.57 7.74
C PHE A 51 -8.02 9.71 8.53
N THR A 52 -7.67 9.83 9.80
CA THR A 52 -8.19 10.90 10.65
C THR A 52 -7.80 12.27 10.13
N ALA A 53 -6.57 12.39 9.64
CA ALA A 53 -6.07 13.66 9.14
C ALA A 53 -6.58 13.99 7.75
N ASN A 54 -6.78 13.01 6.89
CA ASN A 54 -6.99 13.24 5.46
C ASN A 54 -8.32 12.77 4.91
N GLY A 55 -9.01 11.87 5.61
CA GLY A 55 -10.34 11.42 5.22
C GLY A 55 -10.37 10.62 3.93
N PRO A 56 -11.59 10.35 3.42
CA PRO A 56 -11.75 9.55 2.19
C PRO A 56 -11.10 10.19 0.96
N ASP A 57 -11.09 11.52 0.89
CA ASP A 57 -10.46 12.20 -0.23
C ASP A 57 -8.96 11.96 -0.24
N GLY A 58 -8.34 11.97 0.95
CA GLY A 58 -6.92 11.67 1.06
C GLY A 58 -6.62 10.24 0.64
N VAL A 59 -7.48 9.30 1.01
CA VAL A 59 -7.34 7.91 0.59
C VAL A 59 -7.33 7.83 -0.93
N ARG A 60 -8.27 8.50 -1.59
CA ARG A 60 -8.34 8.50 -3.04
C ARG A 60 -7.07 9.05 -3.68
N ARG A 61 -6.55 10.14 -3.12
CA ARG A 61 -5.34 10.76 -3.65
C ARG A 61 -4.13 9.85 -3.55
N VAL A 62 -4.02 9.13 -2.45
CA VAL A 62 -2.92 8.16 -2.30
C VAL A 62 -3.06 7.02 -3.28
N MET A 63 -4.28 6.48 -3.41
CA MET A 63 -4.51 5.36 -4.30
C MET A 63 -4.33 5.73 -5.77
N ASP A 64 -4.55 7.00 -6.12
CA ASP A 64 -4.31 7.47 -7.49
C ASP A 64 -2.83 7.38 -7.87
N GLU A 65 -1.92 7.39 -6.88
CA GLU A 65 -0.49 7.25 -7.16
C GLU A 65 -0.09 5.80 -7.42
N ALA A 66 -0.93 4.85 -7.02
CA ALA A 66 -0.66 3.42 -7.22
C ALA A 66 -1.96 2.73 -7.64
N PRO A 67 -2.43 3.00 -8.86
CA PRO A 67 -3.79 2.58 -9.27
C PRO A 67 -4.00 1.08 -9.31
N ASP A 68 -2.94 0.29 -9.43
CA ASP A 68 -3.06 -1.16 -9.48
C ASP A 68 -3.00 -1.81 -8.09
N ALA A 69 -2.75 -1.04 -7.05
CA ALA A 69 -2.63 -1.58 -5.70
C ALA A 69 -4.01 -1.73 -5.05
N ALA A 70 -4.15 -2.77 -4.25
CA ALA A 70 -5.36 -2.95 -3.43
C ALA A 70 -5.29 -2.03 -2.23
N LEU A 71 -6.45 -1.60 -1.74
CA LEU A 71 -6.54 -0.74 -0.57
C LEU A 71 -7.02 -1.53 0.64
N PHE A 72 -6.31 -1.34 1.76
CA PHE A 72 -6.73 -1.87 3.05
C PHE A 72 -6.73 -0.74 4.06
N LEU A 73 -7.83 -0.59 4.78
CA LEU A 73 -7.92 0.39 5.85
C LEU A 73 -7.81 -0.31 7.18
N ASP A 74 -6.84 0.11 7.99
CA ASP A 74 -6.65 -0.42 9.33
C ASP A 74 -6.92 0.70 10.32
N LEU A 75 -8.17 0.81 10.73
CA LEU A 75 -8.65 1.93 11.52
C LEU A 75 -8.83 1.56 13.00
N LYS A 76 -8.03 0.65 13.50
CA LYS A 76 -8.12 0.24 14.89
C LYS A 76 -7.46 1.25 15.82
N PHE A 77 -8.10 1.47 16.94
CA PHE A 77 -7.47 2.18 18.05
C PHE A 77 -6.61 1.21 18.84
N HIS A 78 -5.50 1.72 19.32
CA HIS A 78 -4.58 0.93 20.14
C HIS A 78 -4.43 1.51 21.54
#